data_e0d1948ec88b17487178991a15e2093c
#
_entry.id   e0d1948ec88b17487178991a15e2093c
#
_cell.length_a   1.000
_cell.length_b   1.000
_cell.length_c   1.000
_cell.angle_alpha   90.00
_cell.angle_beta   90.00
_cell.angle_gamma   90.00
#
_symmetry.space_group_name_H-M   'P 1'
#
loop_
_entity.id
_entity.type
_entity.pdbx_description
1 polymer ?
#
loop_
_entity_poly.entity_id
_entity_poly.type
_entity_poly.pdbx_seq_one_letter_code
_entity_poly.pdbx_strand_id
1 'polypeptide(L)'
;MGETDLQNGEIRDFPSFSHRGFMLDTGRKFIPYDTLVDIMLNMAYYKMNDLQLHLNDNYIFLKEHLAGKNLSPEEQLKYVLEHAKTGFRVETDIVGKNGQKLTSDEHYTKEEMQNLIKLAKALHINLVPEIDTPGHALSFVKVRPDLMYQGSLSDYAGKHNVERVAMLDLD
;
A
#
# COMPACT_ATOMS: atom_id res chain seq x y z
N MET A 1 32.00 -10.31 10.94
CA MET A 1 31.42 -11.65 10.73
C MET A 1 32.40 -12.62 11.31
N GLY A 2 32.03 -13.31 12.40
CA GLY A 2 32.89 -14.33 12.96
C GLY A 2 32.92 -15.56 12.05
N GLU A 3 34.08 -16.14 11.83
CA GLU A 3 34.18 -17.44 11.21
C GLU A 3 33.37 -18.44 12.05
N THR A 4 32.38 -19.06 11.42
CA THR A 4 31.62 -20.14 12.02
C THR A 4 32.31 -21.45 11.59
N ASP A 5 33.03 -22.07 12.50
CA ASP A 5 33.53 -23.44 12.30
C ASP A 5 32.33 -24.38 12.20
N LEU A 6 32.06 -24.86 10.99
CA LEU A 6 31.04 -25.90 10.77
C LEU A 6 31.68 -27.26 11.11
N GLN A 7 31.09 -27.96 12.06
CA GLN A 7 31.43 -29.35 12.32
C GLN A 7 31.07 -30.24 11.14
N ASN A 8 31.91 -31.22 10.84
CA ASN A 8 31.62 -32.22 9.82
C ASN A 8 30.35 -33.01 10.20
N GLY A 9 29.34 -33.02 9.34
CA GLY A 9 28.10 -33.72 9.58
C GLY A 9 27.18 -33.66 8.36
N GLU A 10 26.10 -34.42 8.38
CA GLU A 10 25.03 -34.37 7.39
C GLU A 10 23.90 -33.48 7.94
N ILE A 11 23.55 -32.42 7.21
CA ILE A 11 22.40 -31.54 7.52
C ILE A 11 21.35 -31.80 6.48
N ARG A 12 20.17 -32.21 6.91
CA ARG A 12 18.94 -32.26 6.08
C ARG A 12 18.00 -31.18 6.55
N ASP A 13 17.85 -30.14 5.72
CA ASP A 13 16.97 -29.03 6.01
C ASP A 13 16.17 -28.66 4.74
N PHE A 14 14.86 -28.71 4.83
CA PHE A 14 13.94 -28.35 3.74
C PHE A 14 12.65 -27.74 4.33
N PRO A 15 12.04 -26.80 3.63
CA PRO A 15 10.80 -26.17 4.10
C PRO A 15 9.63 -27.15 3.99
N SER A 16 8.75 -27.20 5.01
CA SER A 16 7.49 -27.93 4.96
C SER A 16 6.44 -27.25 4.09
N PHE A 17 6.55 -25.93 3.90
CA PHE A 17 5.64 -25.11 3.08
C PHE A 17 6.43 -24.37 2.01
N SER A 18 5.92 -24.40 0.78
CA SER A 18 6.51 -23.68 -0.36
C SER A 18 6.39 -22.16 -0.22
N HIS A 19 5.27 -21.68 0.36
CA HIS A 19 5.03 -20.27 0.63
C HIS A 19 5.17 -19.98 2.12
N ARG A 20 6.06 -19.06 2.45
CA ARG A 20 6.33 -18.58 3.82
C ARG A 20 6.39 -17.06 3.76
N GLY A 21 5.20 -16.47 3.57
CA GLY A 21 5.04 -15.08 3.22
C GLY A 21 4.72 -14.18 4.40
N PHE A 22 4.96 -12.90 4.18
CA PHE A 22 4.54 -11.81 5.03
C PHE A 22 3.91 -10.72 4.14
N MET A 23 2.76 -10.18 4.55
CA MET A 23 2.11 -9.07 3.88
C MET A 23 2.20 -7.82 4.75
N LEU A 24 2.52 -6.69 4.14
CA LEU A 24 2.64 -5.41 4.81
C LEU A 24 1.80 -4.34 4.10
N ASP A 25 0.88 -3.75 4.85
CA ASP A 25 0.08 -2.63 4.38
C ASP A 25 0.87 -1.32 4.51
N THR A 26 1.45 -0.90 3.41
CA THR A 26 2.13 0.40 3.29
C THR A 26 1.20 1.48 2.74
N GLY A 27 0.08 1.09 2.16
CA GLY A 27 -0.94 1.98 1.59
C GLY A 27 -1.58 2.86 2.65
N ARG A 28 -2.09 2.29 3.73
CA ARG A 28 -2.74 3.03 4.81
C ARG A 28 -1.76 3.75 5.71
N LYS A 29 -0.57 3.18 5.91
CA LYS A 29 0.50 3.80 6.69
C LYS A 29 1.83 3.60 5.98
N PHE A 30 2.53 4.70 5.71
CA PHE A 30 3.86 4.61 5.13
C PHE A 30 4.83 3.92 6.10
N ILE A 31 5.56 2.96 5.58
CA ILE A 31 6.65 2.27 6.29
C ILE A 31 7.96 2.70 5.62
N PRO A 32 8.91 3.32 6.33
CA PRO A 32 10.16 3.78 5.74
C PRO A 32 10.94 2.67 5.05
N TYR A 33 11.66 3.03 3.99
CA TYR A 33 12.48 2.10 3.20
C TYR A 33 13.43 1.26 4.06
N ASP A 34 14.14 1.88 5.01
CA ASP A 34 15.08 1.18 5.89
C ASP A 34 14.38 0.10 6.74
N THR A 35 13.15 0.37 7.16
CA THR A 35 12.33 -0.62 7.88
C THR A 35 11.97 -1.81 6.98
N LEU A 36 11.69 -1.58 5.67
CA LEU A 36 11.46 -2.68 4.73
C LEU A 36 12.72 -3.54 4.57
N VAL A 37 13.89 -2.91 4.50
CA VAL A 37 15.17 -3.61 4.45
C VAL A 37 15.34 -4.50 5.69
N ASP A 38 15.10 -3.97 6.89
CA ASP A 38 15.20 -4.72 8.14
C ASP A 38 14.20 -5.89 8.18
N ILE A 39 12.97 -5.68 7.72
CA ILE A 39 11.96 -6.73 7.59
C ILE A 39 12.47 -7.85 6.68
N MET A 40 13.02 -7.50 5.51
CA MET A 40 13.52 -8.49 4.55
C MET A 40 14.71 -9.28 5.09
N LEU A 41 15.62 -8.63 5.83
CA LEU A 41 16.72 -9.31 6.48
C LEU A 41 16.24 -10.31 7.56
N ASN A 42 15.23 -9.91 8.34
CA ASN A 42 14.57 -10.80 9.28
C ASN A 42 13.84 -11.95 8.59
N MET A 43 13.13 -11.68 7.51
CA MET A 43 12.48 -12.71 6.69
C MET A 43 13.48 -13.75 6.19
N ALA A 44 14.62 -13.30 5.68
CA ALA A 44 15.70 -14.19 5.23
C ALA A 44 16.24 -15.06 6.38
N TYR A 45 16.43 -14.46 7.55
CA TYR A 45 16.87 -15.19 8.76
C TYR A 45 15.88 -16.31 9.14
N TYR A 46 14.57 -16.04 9.05
CA TYR A 46 13.52 -17.03 9.33
C TYR A 46 13.14 -17.89 8.11
N LYS A 47 13.90 -17.82 7.02
CA LYS A 47 13.67 -18.58 5.77
C LYS A 47 12.30 -18.31 5.15
N MET A 48 11.75 -17.12 5.33
CA MET A 48 10.56 -16.65 4.60
C MET A 48 10.95 -16.25 3.18
N ASN A 49 10.01 -16.43 2.23
CA ASN A 49 10.34 -16.29 0.82
C ASN A 49 9.36 -15.43 0.00
N ASP A 50 8.31 -14.90 0.59
CA ASP A 50 7.35 -14.04 -0.11
C ASP A 50 7.05 -12.80 0.72
N LEU A 51 7.35 -11.60 0.20
CA LEU A 51 6.97 -10.32 0.78
C LEU A 51 5.95 -9.65 -0.14
N GLN A 52 4.72 -9.53 0.33
CA GLN A 52 3.66 -8.78 -0.36
C GLN A 52 3.59 -7.37 0.20
N LEU A 53 3.71 -6.38 -0.68
CA LEU A 53 3.55 -4.96 -0.34
C LEU A 53 2.23 -4.44 -0.89
N HIS A 54 1.31 -4.11 -0.01
CA HIS A 54 0.06 -3.43 -0.32
C HIS A 54 0.34 -1.92 -0.48
N LEU A 55 0.36 -1.44 -1.74
CA LEU A 55 0.96 -0.15 -2.10
C LEU A 55 -0.05 0.99 -2.20
N ASN A 56 -1.35 0.71 -2.19
CA ASN A 56 -2.42 1.71 -2.16
C ASN A 56 -3.61 1.18 -1.37
N ASP A 57 -4.32 2.10 -0.74
CA ASP A 57 -5.60 1.80 -0.09
C ASP A 57 -6.37 3.10 0.20
N ASN A 58 -7.56 2.96 0.77
CA ASN A 58 -8.32 4.05 1.31
C ASN A 58 -7.76 4.46 2.69
N TYR A 59 -7.70 5.77 2.94
CA TYR A 59 -7.37 6.28 4.26
C TYR A 59 -8.47 5.87 5.27
N ILE A 60 -8.09 5.43 6.45
CA ILE A 60 -9.02 5.21 7.55
C ILE A 60 -9.41 6.59 8.10
N PHE A 61 -10.53 7.10 7.62
CA PHE A 61 -11.05 8.38 8.03
C PHE A 61 -11.97 8.17 9.25
N LEU A 62 -11.51 8.55 10.41
CA LEU A 62 -12.28 8.43 11.64
C LEU A 62 -13.36 9.51 11.68
N LYS A 63 -14.50 9.20 12.31
CA LYS A 63 -15.59 10.17 12.49
C LYS A 63 -15.12 11.46 13.18
N GLU A 64 -14.07 11.37 14.00
CA GLU A 64 -13.46 12.49 14.69
C GLU A 64 -12.89 13.53 13.73
N HIS A 65 -12.43 13.14 12.53
CA HIS A 65 -11.93 14.05 11.51
C HIS A 65 -13.02 14.96 10.93
N LEU A 66 -14.28 14.52 10.99
CA LEU A 66 -15.45 15.26 10.58
C LEU A 66 -16.21 15.89 11.76
N ALA A 67 -15.81 15.59 13.01
CA ALA A 67 -16.49 16.10 14.20
C ALA A 67 -16.47 17.63 14.23
N GLY A 68 -17.65 18.20 14.48
CA GLY A 68 -17.83 19.65 14.47
C GLY A 68 -17.91 20.31 13.09
N LYS A 69 -17.83 19.54 12.00
CA LYS A 69 -18.01 20.03 10.63
C LYS A 69 -19.42 19.64 10.14
N ASN A 70 -20.29 20.62 9.99
CA ASN A 70 -21.62 20.41 9.40
C ASN A 70 -21.50 20.39 7.87
N LEU A 71 -20.94 19.29 7.33
CA LEU A 71 -20.74 19.10 5.91
C LEU A 71 -21.84 18.20 5.33
N SER A 72 -22.37 18.58 4.17
CA SER A 72 -23.20 17.70 3.35
C SER A 72 -22.39 16.45 2.92
N PRO A 73 -23.03 15.36 2.46
CA PRO A 73 -22.32 14.19 1.94
C PRO A 73 -21.32 14.52 0.83
N GLU A 74 -21.65 15.44 -0.06
CA GLU A 74 -20.76 15.88 -1.15
C GLU A 74 -19.55 16.65 -0.63
N GLU A 75 -19.77 17.54 0.35
CA GLU A 75 -18.67 18.28 1.00
C GLU A 75 -17.77 17.38 1.84
N GLN A 76 -18.34 16.35 2.47
CA GLN A 76 -17.56 15.32 3.18
C GLN A 76 -16.65 14.57 2.22
N LEU A 77 -17.19 14.12 1.08
CA LEU A 77 -16.39 13.46 0.05
C LEU A 77 -15.26 14.36 -0.45
N LYS A 78 -15.60 15.61 -0.80
CA LYS A 78 -14.60 16.60 -1.23
C LYS A 78 -13.51 16.78 -0.18
N TYR A 79 -13.89 16.91 1.08
CA TYR A 79 -12.97 17.04 2.20
C TYR A 79 -12.05 15.82 2.32
N VAL A 80 -12.58 14.60 2.20
CA VAL A 80 -11.80 13.36 2.23
C VAL A 80 -10.82 13.30 1.06
N LEU A 81 -11.27 13.60 -0.15
CA LEU A 81 -10.41 13.61 -1.35
C LEU A 81 -9.27 14.63 -1.24
N GLU A 82 -9.50 15.77 -0.60
CA GLU A 82 -8.49 16.83 -0.41
C GLU A 82 -7.51 16.52 0.71
N HIS A 83 -7.96 15.85 1.79
CA HIS A 83 -7.19 15.69 3.03
C HIS A 83 -6.72 14.27 3.28
N ALA A 84 -7.18 13.29 2.52
CA ALA A 84 -6.73 11.91 2.66
C ALA A 84 -5.25 11.80 2.30
N LYS A 85 -4.45 11.36 3.25
CA LYS A 85 -3.01 11.15 3.09
C LYS A 85 -2.66 9.82 2.46
N THR A 86 -3.65 9.02 2.11
CA THR A 86 -3.41 7.82 1.34
C THR A 86 -3.04 8.19 -0.08
N GLY A 87 -2.08 7.52 -0.59
CA GLY A 87 -1.67 7.69 -1.95
C GLY A 87 -1.06 6.42 -2.46
N PHE A 88 -0.68 6.46 -3.70
CA PHE A 88 0.12 5.43 -4.30
C PHE A 88 1.56 5.53 -3.79
N ARG A 89 2.07 4.47 -3.19
CA ARG A 89 3.36 4.47 -2.47
C ARG A 89 4.59 4.31 -3.36
N VAL A 90 4.44 4.25 -4.66
CA VAL A 90 5.56 4.18 -5.60
C VAL A 90 5.65 5.48 -6.39
N GLU A 91 6.87 5.99 -6.56
CA GLU A 91 7.11 7.18 -7.36
C GLU A 91 6.62 7.00 -8.80
N THR A 92 5.79 7.95 -9.27
CA THR A 92 5.29 8.01 -10.64
C THR A 92 5.13 9.46 -11.08
N ASP A 93 5.20 9.69 -12.38
CA ASP A 93 5.03 11.01 -12.99
C ASP A 93 3.55 11.31 -13.34
N ILE A 94 2.62 10.45 -12.91
CA ILE A 94 1.19 10.58 -13.21
C ILE A 94 0.61 11.76 -12.43
N VAL A 95 0.05 12.71 -13.17
CA VAL A 95 -0.66 13.88 -12.64
C VAL A 95 -2.08 13.89 -13.22
N GLY A 96 -3.06 14.06 -12.36
CA GLY A 96 -4.45 14.19 -12.76
C GLY A 96 -4.75 15.51 -13.46
N LYS A 97 -5.88 15.59 -14.17
CA LYS A 97 -6.36 16.85 -14.81
C LYS A 97 -6.58 17.98 -13.79
N ASN A 98 -6.77 17.62 -12.53
CA ASN A 98 -6.91 18.54 -11.40
C ASN A 98 -5.57 19.02 -10.82
N GLY A 99 -4.44 18.64 -11.43
CA GLY A 99 -3.10 18.98 -10.96
C GLY A 99 -2.57 18.16 -9.79
N GLN A 100 -3.34 17.20 -9.28
CA GLN A 100 -2.91 16.33 -8.18
C GLN A 100 -2.02 15.19 -8.70
N LYS A 101 -0.98 14.86 -7.93
CA LYS A 101 -0.10 13.72 -8.22
C LYS A 101 -0.71 12.43 -7.71
N LEU A 102 -0.53 11.34 -8.45
CA LEU A 102 -0.89 10.00 -7.99
C LEU A 102 0.00 9.56 -6.82
N THR A 103 1.30 9.79 -6.94
CA THR A 103 2.27 9.51 -5.89
C THR A 103 1.95 10.31 -4.63
N SER A 104 1.90 9.65 -3.49
CA SER A 104 1.74 10.30 -2.18
C SER A 104 2.99 11.07 -1.76
N ASP A 105 2.85 11.98 -0.78
CA ASP A 105 3.99 12.71 -0.23
C ASP A 105 5.04 11.76 0.36
N GLU A 106 4.57 10.76 1.13
CA GLU A 106 5.40 9.67 1.62
C GLU A 106 5.31 8.49 0.65
N HIS A 107 6.41 8.16 -0.01
CA HIS A 107 6.46 7.13 -1.06
C HIS A 107 7.88 6.55 -1.17
N TYR A 108 8.00 5.44 -1.86
CA TYR A 108 9.27 4.86 -2.26
C TYR A 108 9.68 5.43 -3.62
N THR A 109 10.89 5.93 -3.71
CA THR A 109 11.48 6.38 -4.97
C THR A 109 11.68 5.21 -5.93
N LYS A 110 11.81 5.51 -7.21
CA LYS A 110 12.17 4.49 -8.22
C LYS A 110 13.47 3.77 -7.87
N GLU A 111 14.45 4.52 -7.34
CA GLU A 111 15.74 3.96 -6.91
C GLU A 111 15.59 3.03 -5.71
N GLU A 112 14.86 3.43 -4.66
CA GLU A 112 14.59 2.60 -3.50
C GLU A 112 13.88 1.30 -3.89
N MET A 113 12.86 1.36 -4.76
CA MET A 113 12.18 0.16 -5.25
C MET A 113 13.10 -0.75 -6.05
N GLN A 114 13.97 -0.20 -6.90
CA GLN A 114 14.97 -0.99 -7.62
C GLN A 114 15.96 -1.67 -6.68
N ASN A 115 16.39 -0.98 -5.63
CA ASN A 115 17.31 -1.52 -4.65
C ASN A 115 16.62 -2.60 -3.79
N LEU A 116 15.34 -2.40 -3.44
CA LEU A 116 14.54 -3.41 -2.74
C LEU A 116 14.41 -4.70 -3.58
N ILE A 117 14.17 -4.57 -4.90
CA ILE A 117 14.11 -5.71 -5.83
C ILE A 117 15.46 -6.45 -5.90
N LYS A 118 16.57 -5.71 -5.94
CA LYS A 118 17.91 -6.32 -5.94
C LYS A 118 18.19 -7.08 -4.62
N LEU A 119 17.83 -6.48 -3.50
CA LEU A 119 17.94 -7.10 -2.18
C LEU A 119 17.07 -8.35 -2.09
N ALA A 120 15.81 -8.29 -2.52
CA ALA A 120 14.89 -9.42 -2.55
C ALA A 120 15.49 -10.61 -3.31
N LYS A 121 16.04 -10.35 -4.50
CA LYS A 121 16.71 -11.39 -5.30
C LYS A 121 17.92 -11.99 -4.57
N ALA A 122 18.75 -11.17 -3.92
CA ALA A 122 19.91 -11.63 -3.17
C ALA A 122 19.54 -12.48 -1.95
N LEU A 123 18.39 -12.20 -1.34
CA LEU A 123 17.86 -12.92 -0.18
C LEU A 123 16.92 -14.09 -0.55
N HIS A 124 16.72 -14.36 -1.84
CA HIS A 124 15.75 -15.35 -2.34
C HIS A 124 14.32 -15.09 -1.85
N ILE A 125 13.95 -13.84 -1.74
CA ILE A 125 12.59 -13.39 -1.42
C ILE A 125 11.89 -12.94 -2.69
N ASN A 126 10.69 -13.43 -2.94
CA ASN A 126 9.80 -12.95 -3.98
C ASN A 126 9.11 -11.68 -3.47
N LEU A 127 9.31 -10.55 -4.15
CA LEU A 127 8.65 -9.29 -3.84
C LEU A 127 7.39 -9.17 -4.68
N VAL A 128 6.22 -9.18 -4.03
CA VAL A 128 4.91 -9.16 -4.65
C VAL A 128 4.29 -7.77 -4.47
N PRO A 129 4.27 -6.90 -5.49
CA PRO A 129 3.55 -5.64 -5.40
C PRO A 129 2.05 -5.90 -5.52
N GLU A 130 1.28 -5.32 -4.61
CA GLU A 130 -0.18 -5.34 -4.64
C GLU A 130 -0.72 -3.94 -4.89
N ILE A 131 -1.59 -3.84 -5.91
CA ILE A 131 -2.29 -2.61 -6.28
C ILE A 131 -3.77 -2.93 -6.33
N ASP A 132 -4.51 -2.40 -5.37
CA ASP A 132 -5.91 -2.73 -5.17
C ASP A 132 -6.82 -1.90 -6.09
N THR A 133 -7.69 -2.61 -6.82
CA THR A 133 -8.75 -2.06 -7.67
C THR A 133 -9.87 -3.12 -7.83
N PRO A 134 -11.11 -2.75 -8.12
CA PRO A 134 -11.70 -1.40 -8.21
C PRO A 134 -11.98 -0.75 -6.86
N GLY A 135 -12.06 -1.52 -5.78
CA GLY A 135 -12.14 -1.03 -4.41
C GLY A 135 -10.80 -0.50 -3.91
N HIS A 136 -10.81 0.15 -2.74
CA HIS A 136 -9.59 0.70 -2.13
C HIS A 136 -8.81 1.67 -3.03
N ALA A 137 -9.53 2.33 -3.96
CA ALA A 137 -8.97 3.08 -5.08
C ALA A 137 -8.89 4.59 -4.87
N LEU A 138 -8.89 5.07 -3.60
CA LEU A 138 -8.91 6.50 -3.29
C LEU A 138 -7.76 7.27 -3.96
N SER A 139 -6.58 6.69 -4.03
CA SER A 139 -5.43 7.29 -4.70
C SER A 139 -5.68 7.55 -6.20
N PHE A 140 -6.36 6.64 -6.86
CA PHE A 140 -6.72 6.76 -8.28
C PHE A 140 -7.87 7.74 -8.50
N VAL A 141 -8.92 7.64 -7.69
CA VAL A 141 -10.09 8.55 -7.75
C VAL A 141 -9.67 9.99 -7.47
N LYS A 142 -8.69 10.21 -6.59
CA LYS A 142 -8.15 11.53 -6.29
C LYS A 142 -7.60 12.24 -7.54
N VAL A 143 -6.93 11.53 -8.42
CA VAL A 143 -6.34 12.07 -9.67
C VAL A 143 -7.27 11.93 -10.88
N ARG A 144 -8.19 11.00 -10.84
CA ARG A 144 -9.18 10.71 -11.88
C ARG A 144 -10.59 10.58 -11.28
N PRO A 145 -11.17 11.68 -10.75
CA PRO A 145 -12.51 11.65 -10.16
C PRO A 145 -13.61 11.27 -11.16
N ASP A 146 -13.33 11.42 -12.45
CA ASP A 146 -14.18 10.99 -13.55
C ASP A 146 -14.36 9.48 -13.66
N LEU A 147 -13.43 8.71 -13.07
CA LEU A 147 -13.49 7.24 -13.02
C LEU A 147 -14.14 6.70 -11.73
N MET A 148 -14.60 7.56 -10.86
CA MET A 148 -15.24 7.15 -9.62
C MET A 148 -16.65 6.66 -9.87
N TYR A 149 -17.02 5.49 -9.31
CA TYR A 149 -18.37 4.98 -9.36
C TYR A 149 -19.37 5.93 -8.68
N GLN A 150 -20.35 6.40 -9.45
CA GLN A 150 -21.31 7.42 -9.01
C GLN A 150 -22.60 6.84 -8.42
N GLY A 151 -22.93 5.60 -8.77
CA GLY A 151 -24.26 5.03 -8.51
C GLY A 151 -24.58 4.76 -7.04
N SER A 152 -23.60 4.63 -6.17
CA SER A 152 -23.82 4.33 -4.75
C SER A 152 -23.47 5.46 -3.80
N LEU A 153 -22.98 6.59 -4.32
CA LEU A 153 -22.49 7.70 -3.48
C LEU A 153 -23.58 8.34 -2.63
N SER A 154 -24.76 8.60 -3.21
CA SER A 154 -25.88 9.24 -2.50
C SER A 154 -26.46 8.35 -1.39
N ASP A 155 -26.51 7.03 -1.61
CA ASP A 155 -27.05 6.08 -0.64
C ASP A 155 -26.04 5.65 0.41
N TYR A 156 -24.75 5.62 0.03
CA TYR A 156 -23.67 5.13 0.88
C TYR A 156 -23.10 6.23 1.77
N ALA A 157 -22.91 7.42 1.26
CA ALA A 157 -22.38 8.56 2.04
C ALA A 157 -23.30 9.00 3.18
N GLY A 158 -24.63 8.81 3.01
CA GLY A 158 -25.61 9.10 4.07
C GLY A 158 -25.69 8.06 5.19
N LYS A 159 -25.18 6.84 4.98
CA LYS A 159 -25.32 5.70 5.91
C LYS A 159 -24.02 5.08 6.40
N HIS A 160 -22.92 5.29 5.70
CA HIS A 160 -21.64 4.61 5.94
C HIS A 160 -20.45 5.58 5.81
N ASN A 161 -19.30 5.17 6.31
CA ASN A 161 -18.04 5.91 6.17
C ASN A 161 -17.73 6.20 4.70
N VAL A 162 -17.37 7.44 4.41
CA VAL A 162 -16.97 7.93 3.08
C VAL A 162 -15.81 7.11 2.47
N GLU A 163 -15.04 6.42 3.30
CA GLU A 163 -13.93 5.53 2.90
C GLU A 163 -14.33 4.40 1.95
N ARG A 164 -15.56 3.91 2.07
CA ARG A 164 -16.04 2.76 1.28
C ARG A 164 -16.47 3.13 -0.14
N VAL A 165 -16.38 4.40 -0.48
CA VAL A 165 -16.97 4.95 -1.71
C VAL A 165 -15.94 5.20 -2.80
N ALA A 166 -14.66 5.15 -2.48
CA ALA A 166 -13.59 5.33 -3.45
C ALA A 166 -13.37 4.05 -4.27
N MET A 167 -14.32 3.77 -5.15
CA MET A 167 -14.29 2.68 -6.11
C MET A 167 -14.20 3.25 -7.52
N LEU A 168 -13.50 2.52 -8.40
CA LEU A 168 -13.51 2.80 -9.83
C LEU A 168 -14.79 2.25 -10.47
N ASP A 169 -15.32 2.99 -11.41
CA ASP A 169 -16.36 2.53 -12.32
C ASP A 169 -15.73 1.64 -13.38
N LEU A 170 -16.28 0.45 -13.60
CA LEU A 170 -15.78 -0.52 -14.56
C LEU A 170 -16.67 -0.64 -15.80
N ASP A 171 -17.76 0.16 -15.89
CA ASP A 171 -18.67 0.16 -17.03
C ASP A 171 -18.21 1.09 -18.17
#